data_1e25d941326ed7123539afdba9c2df14
#
_entry.id   1e25d941326ed7123539afdba9c2df14
#
_cell.length_a   1.000
_cell.length_b   1.000
_cell.length_c   1.000
_cell.angle_alpha   90.00
_cell.angle_beta   90.00
_cell.angle_gamma   90.00
#
_symmetry.space_group_name_H-M   'P 1'
#
loop_
_entity.id
_entity.type
_entity.pdbx_description
1 polymer ?
#
loop_
_entity_poly.entity_id
_entity_poly.type
_entity_poly.pdbx_seq_one_letter_code
_entity_poly.pdbx_strand_id
1 'polypeptide(L)'
;MVADFFKKEHGFTMIELTAVLILAGIIAAAAASVLSRQHANLRGRAGALESHIRYARALAMSTDEDNWGIRFDIESDQYWLFYCQTGQTCGWDDNKTRIPGTKQKTVDLKEYKLGISSTSHGGNTVTLAFDNFGTPYWAEADEVLENRLEKSFTATLSDNSANTRDIKVIPETGAVP
;
A
#
# COMPACT_ATOMS: atom_id res chain seq x y z
N MET A 1 25.48 26.38 -62.37
CA MET A 1 23.98 26.32 -62.39
C MET A 1 23.53 25.70 -61.06
N VAL A 2 23.37 26.57 -60.05
CA VAL A 2 22.95 26.12 -58.67
C VAL A 2 21.47 26.42 -58.58
N ALA A 3 20.66 25.36 -58.49
CA ALA A 3 19.20 25.50 -58.32
C ALA A 3 18.92 25.78 -56.84
N ASP A 4 18.48 27.03 -56.55
CA ASP A 4 17.93 27.43 -55.25
C ASP A 4 16.63 26.71 -55.00
N PHE A 5 16.68 25.73 -54.11
CA PHE A 5 15.51 25.13 -53.49
C PHE A 5 14.99 26.11 -52.44
N PHE A 6 14.19 27.10 -52.83
CA PHE A 6 13.39 27.89 -51.89
C PHE A 6 12.36 26.96 -51.20
N LYS A 7 12.70 26.47 -50.02
CA LYS A 7 11.78 25.78 -49.14
C LYS A 7 10.72 26.78 -48.71
N LYS A 8 9.52 26.66 -49.27
CA LYS A 8 8.34 27.48 -48.94
C LYS A 8 7.95 27.19 -47.51
N GLU A 9 8.31 28.09 -46.60
CA GLU A 9 7.87 28.02 -45.21
C GLU A 9 6.39 28.36 -45.18
N HIS A 10 5.57 27.34 -44.92
CA HIS A 10 4.12 27.51 -44.66
C HIS A 10 3.94 27.89 -43.21
N GLY A 11 3.61 29.14 -42.94
CA GLY A 11 3.22 29.60 -41.60
C GLY A 11 1.92 28.95 -41.18
N PHE A 12 1.77 28.67 -39.89
CA PHE A 12 0.53 28.12 -39.30
C PHE A 12 -0.62 29.12 -39.48
N THR A 13 -1.78 28.61 -39.86
CA THR A 13 -3.00 29.39 -39.91
C THR A 13 -3.60 29.59 -38.51
N MET A 14 -4.31 30.70 -38.29
CA MET A 14 -4.99 30.96 -37.01
C MET A 14 -5.97 29.82 -36.63
N ILE A 15 -6.63 29.20 -37.61
CA ILE A 15 -7.55 28.08 -37.37
C ILE A 15 -6.83 26.79 -36.93
N GLU A 16 -5.64 26.55 -37.47
CA GLU A 16 -4.80 25.40 -37.14
C GLU A 16 -4.29 25.52 -35.68
N LEU A 17 -3.88 26.73 -35.28
CA LEU A 17 -3.47 27.01 -33.91
C LEU A 17 -4.66 26.77 -32.90
N THR A 18 -5.84 27.29 -33.24
CA THR A 18 -7.01 27.10 -32.37
C THR A 18 -7.44 25.64 -32.28
N ALA A 19 -7.39 24.89 -33.39
CA ALA A 19 -7.67 23.44 -33.38
C ALA A 19 -6.70 22.67 -32.50
N VAL A 20 -5.40 22.96 -32.58
CA VAL A 20 -4.38 22.32 -31.72
C VAL A 20 -4.59 22.64 -30.26
N LEU A 21 -4.93 23.89 -29.90
CA LEU A 21 -5.22 24.27 -28.51
C LEU A 21 -6.44 23.55 -27.96
N ILE A 22 -7.52 23.38 -28.74
CA ILE A 22 -8.70 22.63 -28.33
C ILE A 22 -8.36 21.17 -28.10
N LEU A 23 -7.64 20.52 -29.02
CA LEU A 23 -7.20 19.13 -28.87
C LEU A 23 -6.31 18.94 -27.64
N ALA A 24 -5.34 19.85 -27.45
CA ALA A 24 -4.45 19.83 -26.29
C ALA A 24 -5.24 19.97 -24.97
N GLY A 25 -6.27 20.84 -24.94
CA GLY A 25 -7.15 21.00 -23.79
C GLY A 25 -7.93 19.74 -23.44
N ILE A 26 -8.46 19.03 -24.45
CA ILE A 26 -9.21 17.77 -24.26
C ILE A 26 -8.25 16.68 -23.71
N ILE A 27 -7.06 16.55 -24.27
CA ILE A 27 -6.07 15.57 -23.82
C ILE A 27 -5.63 15.88 -22.38
N ALA A 28 -5.37 17.15 -22.04
CA ALA A 28 -4.99 17.56 -20.70
C ALA A 28 -6.10 17.25 -19.67
N ALA A 29 -7.37 17.52 -20.00
CA ALA A 29 -8.50 17.20 -19.13
C ALA A 29 -8.65 15.68 -18.88
N ALA A 30 -8.47 14.86 -19.91
CA ALA A 30 -8.50 13.40 -19.81
C ALA A 30 -7.35 12.88 -18.92
N ALA A 31 -6.13 13.37 -19.09
CA ALA A 31 -4.97 13.00 -18.28
C ALA A 31 -5.17 13.36 -16.80
N ALA A 32 -5.69 14.55 -16.50
CA ALA A 32 -5.97 14.99 -15.13
C ALA A 32 -6.98 14.07 -14.41
N SER A 33 -7.98 13.56 -15.11
CA SER A 33 -8.99 12.67 -14.53
C SER A 33 -8.43 11.30 -14.12
N VAL A 34 -7.47 10.76 -14.88
CA VAL A 34 -6.80 9.49 -14.57
C VAL A 34 -5.94 9.63 -13.31
N LEU A 35 -5.18 10.72 -13.21
CA LEU A 35 -4.30 10.99 -12.08
C LEU A 35 -5.10 11.12 -10.76
N SER A 36 -6.24 11.82 -10.79
CA SER A 36 -7.10 11.98 -9.62
C SER A 36 -7.66 10.66 -9.08
N ARG A 37 -7.99 9.71 -9.96
CA ARG A 37 -8.51 8.39 -9.56
C ARG A 37 -7.43 7.53 -8.87
N GLN A 38 -6.20 7.59 -9.33
CA GLN A 38 -5.09 6.85 -8.72
C GLN A 38 -4.82 7.33 -7.29
N HIS A 39 -4.77 8.64 -7.06
CA HIS A 39 -4.64 9.21 -5.73
C HIS A 39 -5.78 8.84 -4.78
N ALA A 40 -7.01 8.80 -5.27
CA ALA A 40 -8.17 8.39 -4.48
C ALA A 40 -8.07 6.91 -4.07
N ASN A 41 -7.62 6.04 -4.97
CA ASN A 41 -7.41 4.62 -4.70
C ASN A 41 -6.32 4.41 -3.64
N LEU A 42 -5.18 5.05 -3.77
CA LEU A 42 -4.07 4.95 -2.81
C LEU A 42 -4.53 5.35 -1.40
N ARG A 43 -5.21 6.51 -1.26
CA ARG A 43 -5.74 6.97 0.03
C ARG A 43 -6.78 6.01 0.61
N GLY A 44 -7.71 5.54 -0.22
CA GLY A 44 -8.75 4.62 0.22
C GLY A 44 -8.17 3.27 0.70
N ARG A 45 -7.16 2.73 0.01
CA ARG A 45 -6.52 1.47 0.39
C ARG A 45 -5.59 1.62 1.59
N ALA A 46 -4.89 2.73 1.71
CA ALA A 46 -4.13 3.05 2.92
C ALA A 46 -5.06 3.11 4.15
N GLY A 47 -6.18 3.82 4.07
CA GLY A 47 -7.18 3.85 5.14
C GLY A 47 -7.81 2.48 5.45
N ALA A 48 -7.99 1.61 4.43
CA ALA A 48 -8.42 0.24 4.65
C ALA A 48 -7.36 -0.57 5.42
N LEU A 49 -6.09 -0.48 5.04
CA LEU A 49 -5.00 -1.17 5.76
C LEU A 49 -4.87 -0.66 7.20
N GLU A 50 -4.96 0.66 7.43
CA GLU A 50 -5.01 1.23 8.79
C GLU A 50 -6.14 0.62 9.62
N SER A 51 -7.33 0.50 9.04
CA SER A 51 -8.49 -0.13 9.69
C SER A 51 -8.26 -1.61 9.99
N HIS A 52 -7.60 -2.34 9.10
CA HIS A 52 -7.27 -3.76 9.29
C HIS A 52 -6.23 -3.96 10.39
N ILE A 53 -5.24 -3.07 10.50
CA ILE A 53 -4.26 -3.08 11.60
C ILE A 53 -4.96 -2.81 12.93
N ARG A 54 -5.83 -1.79 13.00
CA ARG A 54 -6.63 -1.51 14.20
C ARG A 54 -7.53 -2.69 14.58
N TYR A 55 -8.10 -3.36 13.59
CA TYR A 55 -8.91 -4.55 13.81
C TYR A 55 -8.09 -5.71 14.37
N ALA A 56 -6.90 -5.98 13.81
CA ALA A 56 -5.99 -7.00 14.34
C ALA A 56 -5.64 -6.74 15.81
N ARG A 57 -5.31 -5.47 16.13
CA ARG A 57 -5.05 -5.06 17.50
C ARG A 57 -6.25 -5.26 18.44
N ALA A 58 -7.45 -4.90 17.99
CA ALA A 58 -8.67 -5.10 18.79
C ALA A 58 -8.96 -6.57 19.04
N LEU A 59 -8.72 -7.45 18.06
CA LEU A 59 -8.82 -8.90 18.23
C LEU A 59 -7.81 -9.40 19.26
N ALA A 60 -6.55 -8.99 19.18
CA ALA A 60 -5.52 -9.37 20.14
C ALA A 60 -5.93 -8.99 21.58
N MET A 61 -6.46 -7.79 21.76
CA MET A 61 -6.93 -7.32 23.08
C MET A 61 -8.23 -8.02 23.56
N SER A 62 -8.95 -8.71 22.69
CA SER A 62 -10.18 -9.43 23.01
C SER A 62 -9.97 -10.92 23.25
N THR A 63 -8.76 -11.44 23.01
CA THR A 63 -8.38 -12.85 23.16
C THR A 63 -7.23 -12.97 24.14
N ASP A 64 -7.33 -13.90 25.11
CA ASP A 64 -6.33 -14.01 26.18
C ASP A 64 -5.07 -14.79 25.78
N GLU A 65 -5.15 -15.62 24.72
CA GLU A 65 -4.11 -16.59 24.39
C GLU A 65 -3.50 -16.40 22.98
N ASP A 66 -4.11 -15.58 22.15
CA ASP A 66 -3.70 -15.43 20.75
C ASP A 66 -3.06 -14.07 20.47
N ASN A 67 -1.94 -14.09 19.78
CA ASN A 67 -1.37 -12.90 19.15
C ASN A 67 -2.03 -12.71 17.77
N TRP A 68 -2.60 -11.56 17.52
CA TRP A 68 -3.21 -11.23 16.25
C TRP A 68 -2.36 -10.20 15.51
N GLY A 69 -2.31 -10.30 14.17
CA GLY A 69 -1.51 -9.36 13.42
C GLY A 69 -1.77 -9.37 11.92
N ILE A 70 -1.00 -8.55 11.24
CA ILE A 70 -0.97 -8.45 9.77
C ILE A 70 0.40 -8.93 9.30
N ARG A 71 0.40 -9.83 8.35
CA ARG A 71 1.59 -10.24 7.59
C ARG A 71 1.61 -9.56 6.25
N PHE A 72 2.78 -9.04 5.90
CA PHE A 72 3.06 -8.34 4.66
C PHE A 72 3.98 -9.18 3.79
N ASP A 73 3.60 -9.43 2.56
CA ASP A 73 4.44 -9.97 1.51
C ASP A 73 4.69 -8.85 0.48
N ILE A 74 5.88 -8.26 0.54
CA ILE A 74 6.27 -7.11 -0.28
C ILE A 74 6.52 -7.55 -1.73
N GLU A 75 7.01 -8.75 -1.94
CA GLU A 75 7.31 -9.26 -3.28
C GLU A 75 6.04 -9.53 -4.10
N SER A 76 5.03 -10.07 -3.44
CA SER A 76 3.73 -10.33 -4.08
C SER A 76 2.74 -9.18 -3.95
N ASP A 77 3.05 -8.09 -3.23
CA ASP A 77 2.16 -6.97 -2.93
C ASP A 77 0.87 -7.39 -2.22
N GLN A 78 1.00 -8.28 -1.26
CA GLN A 78 -0.11 -8.87 -0.55
C GLN A 78 0.02 -8.68 0.96
N TYR A 79 -1.11 -8.69 1.64
CA TYR A 79 -1.15 -8.80 3.10
C TYR A 79 -2.38 -9.57 3.56
N TRP A 80 -2.30 -10.13 4.78
CA TRP A 80 -3.41 -10.88 5.38
C TRP A 80 -3.40 -10.79 6.89
N LEU A 81 -4.57 -11.01 7.48
CA LEU A 81 -4.76 -11.16 8.91
C LEU A 81 -4.39 -12.59 9.30
N PHE A 82 -3.65 -12.75 10.38
CA PHE A 82 -3.32 -14.05 10.98
C PHE A 82 -3.49 -14.01 12.50
N TYR A 83 -3.52 -15.19 13.09
CA TYR A 83 -3.39 -15.35 14.54
C TYR A 83 -2.39 -16.43 14.87
N CYS A 84 -1.77 -16.34 16.05
CA CYS A 84 -0.79 -17.28 16.56
C CYS A 84 -0.97 -17.44 18.06
N GLN A 85 -1.13 -18.67 18.52
CA GLN A 85 -1.22 -18.92 19.95
C GLN A 85 0.12 -18.61 20.64
N THR A 86 0.05 -17.99 21.81
CA THR A 86 1.23 -17.65 22.59
C THR A 86 2.07 -18.90 22.88
N GLY A 87 3.37 -18.84 22.57
CA GLY A 87 4.31 -19.95 22.76
C GLY A 87 4.35 -20.99 21.64
N GLN A 88 3.58 -20.80 20.56
CA GLN A 88 3.66 -21.65 19.37
C GLN A 88 4.43 -20.97 18.24
N THR A 89 5.15 -21.75 17.44
CA THR A 89 5.72 -21.32 16.16
C THR A 89 4.59 -21.31 15.13
N CYS A 90 4.32 -20.17 14.53
CA CYS A 90 3.31 -20.04 13.48
C CYS A 90 3.99 -19.86 12.13
N GLY A 91 3.83 -20.86 11.25
CA GLY A 91 4.31 -20.79 9.89
C GLY A 91 3.74 -19.59 9.12
N TRP A 92 4.45 -19.16 8.08
CA TRP A 92 4.10 -17.97 7.30
C TRP A 92 2.66 -17.99 6.76
N ASP A 93 2.21 -19.15 6.31
CA ASP A 93 0.88 -19.32 5.72
C ASP A 93 -0.18 -19.84 6.70
N ASP A 94 0.23 -20.17 7.92
CA ASP A 94 -0.67 -20.71 8.93
C ASP A 94 -1.66 -19.66 9.43
N ASN A 95 -2.84 -20.14 9.82
CA ASN A 95 -3.84 -19.35 10.53
C ASN A 95 -4.28 -18.07 9.82
N LYS A 96 -4.22 -18.05 8.47
CA LYS A 96 -4.80 -16.96 7.67
C LYS A 96 -6.29 -16.83 7.94
N THR A 97 -6.69 -15.66 8.40
CA THR A 97 -8.09 -15.35 8.73
C THR A 97 -8.63 -14.27 7.80
N ARG A 98 -9.93 -14.33 7.55
CA ARG A 98 -10.61 -13.36 6.71
C ARG A 98 -10.75 -12.02 7.42
N ILE A 99 -10.32 -10.96 6.74
CA ILE A 99 -10.53 -9.58 7.21
C ILE A 99 -12.00 -9.17 6.91
N PRO A 100 -12.70 -8.51 7.82
CA PRO A 100 -14.02 -7.96 7.56
C PRO A 100 -14.05 -7.05 6.34
N GLY A 101 -15.07 -7.22 5.50
CA GLY A 101 -15.20 -6.42 4.26
C GLY A 101 -14.41 -6.96 3.07
N THR A 102 -13.58 -7.99 3.24
CA THR A 102 -12.87 -8.65 2.13
C THR A 102 -13.57 -9.94 1.70
N LYS A 103 -13.43 -10.32 0.44
CA LYS A 103 -13.96 -11.60 -0.08
C LYS A 103 -13.00 -12.76 0.18
N GLN A 104 -11.72 -12.49 0.21
CA GLN A 104 -10.62 -13.45 0.34
C GLN A 104 -9.91 -13.28 1.69
N LYS A 105 -9.13 -14.28 2.09
CA LYS A 105 -8.27 -14.22 3.27
C LYS A 105 -7.04 -13.32 3.07
N THR A 106 -6.62 -13.16 1.82
CA THR A 106 -5.47 -12.33 1.42
C THR A 106 -5.99 -11.11 0.66
N VAL A 107 -5.44 -9.94 0.94
CA VAL A 107 -5.68 -8.71 0.20
C VAL A 107 -4.55 -8.53 -0.80
N ASP A 108 -4.88 -8.60 -2.09
CA ASP A 108 -3.95 -8.36 -3.20
C ASP A 108 -4.05 -6.89 -3.63
N LEU A 109 -2.96 -6.15 -3.48
CA LEU A 109 -2.90 -4.74 -3.84
C LEU A 109 -2.70 -4.53 -5.34
N LYS A 110 -2.18 -5.53 -6.07
CA LYS A 110 -2.02 -5.47 -7.54
C LYS A 110 -3.36 -5.31 -8.26
N GLU A 111 -4.44 -5.86 -7.70
CA GLU A 111 -5.80 -5.65 -8.23
C GLU A 111 -6.18 -4.16 -8.30
N TYR A 112 -5.57 -3.34 -7.43
CA TYR A 112 -5.83 -1.89 -7.34
C TYR A 112 -4.71 -1.05 -7.96
N LYS A 113 -3.73 -1.68 -8.62
CA LYS A 113 -2.52 -1.05 -9.18
C LYS A 113 -1.69 -0.37 -8.10
N LEU A 114 -1.62 -0.97 -6.93
CA LEU A 114 -0.83 -0.56 -5.79
C LEU A 114 0.17 -1.63 -5.41
N GLY A 115 1.23 -1.23 -4.72
CA GLY A 115 2.22 -2.12 -4.15
C GLY A 115 2.63 -1.70 -2.74
N ILE A 116 3.34 -2.58 -2.05
CA ILE A 116 4.01 -2.30 -0.79
C ILE A 116 5.46 -2.00 -1.14
N SER A 117 5.85 -0.72 -1.11
CA SER A 117 7.20 -0.33 -1.56
C SER A 117 8.27 -0.61 -0.51
N SER A 118 7.93 -0.56 0.77
CA SER A 118 8.85 -0.86 1.87
C SER A 118 8.13 -0.99 3.20
N THR A 119 8.82 -1.61 4.17
CA THR A 119 8.52 -1.51 5.59
C THR A 119 9.74 -0.96 6.32
N SER A 120 9.53 -0.34 7.48
CA SER A 120 10.64 0.23 8.28
C SER A 120 11.59 -0.80 8.86
N HIS A 121 11.21 -2.08 8.85
CA HIS A 121 11.99 -3.18 9.42
C HIS A 121 12.67 -4.06 8.37
N GLY A 122 12.63 -3.64 7.09
CA GLY A 122 13.29 -4.36 5.99
C GLY A 122 12.60 -5.69 5.64
N GLY A 123 13.31 -6.52 4.85
CA GLY A 123 12.84 -7.84 4.43
C GLY A 123 11.74 -7.80 3.35
N ASN A 124 11.54 -8.96 2.69
CA ASN A 124 10.48 -9.14 1.70
C ASN A 124 9.16 -9.57 2.36
N THR A 125 9.25 -10.13 3.55
CA THR A 125 8.12 -10.64 4.33
C THR A 125 8.24 -10.15 5.77
N VAL A 126 7.24 -9.42 6.24
CA VAL A 126 7.25 -8.81 7.57
C VAL A 126 5.92 -9.06 8.28
N THR A 127 6.02 -9.43 9.54
CA THR A 127 4.88 -9.63 10.44
C THR A 127 4.81 -8.48 11.44
N LEU A 128 3.65 -7.87 11.57
CA LEU A 128 3.29 -6.95 12.64
C LEU A 128 2.18 -7.61 13.46
N ALA A 129 2.44 -7.94 14.70
CA ALA A 129 1.48 -8.59 15.60
C ALA A 129 1.26 -7.79 16.87
N PHE A 130 0.21 -8.09 17.57
CA PHE A 130 -0.17 -7.47 18.84
C PHE A 130 -0.45 -8.56 19.87
N ASP A 131 -0.04 -8.31 21.11
CA ASP A 131 -0.41 -9.13 22.26
C ASP A 131 -1.77 -8.74 22.83
N ASN A 132 -2.20 -9.43 23.88
CA ASN A 132 -3.47 -9.17 24.60
C ASN A 132 -3.53 -7.81 25.29
N PHE A 133 -2.42 -7.08 25.42
CA PHE A 133 -2.37 -5.69 25.87
C PHE A 133 -2.38 -4.67 24.73
N GLY A 134 -2.36 -5.16 23.48
CA GLY A 134 -2.26 -4.33 22.29
C GLY A 134 -0.85 -3.79 22.03
N THR A 135 0.16 -4.40 22.68
CA THR A 135 1.57 -4.06 22.45
C THR A 135 2.03 -4.62 21.10
N PRO A 136 2.67 -3.82 20.26
CA PRO A 136 3.09 -4.28 18.94
C PRO A 136 4.44 -5.02 19.00
N TYR A 137 4.53 -6.08 18.22
CA TYR A 137 5.71 -6.90 17.96
C TYR A 137 5.93 -7.02 16.46
N TRP A 138 7.17 -7.27 16.06
CA TRP A 138 7.50 -7.52 14.67
C TRP A 138 8.41 -8.75 14.53
N ALA A 139 8.33 -9.39 13.36
CA ALA A 139 9.20 -10.50 12.99
C ALA A 139 9.38 -10.55 11.47
N GLU A 140 10.50 -11.10 11.00
CA GLU A 140 10.68 -11.47 9.61
C GLU A 140 10.16 -12.88 9.38
N ALA A 141 9.41 -13.08 8.29
CA ALA A 141 8.89 -14.39 7.85
C ALA A 141 8.34 -15.25 9.01
N ASP A 142 8.97 -16.42 9.23
CA ASP A 142 8.55 -17.45 10.19
C ASP A 142 9.25 -17.29 11.55
N GLU A 143 9.87 -16.14 11.82
CA GLU A 143 10.53 -15.92 13.12
C GLU A 143 9.52 -15.82 14.26
N VAL A 144 10.00 -16.16 15.45
CA VAL A 144 9.21 -16.03 16.68
C VAL A 144 8.95 -14.54 16.96
N LEU A 145 7.72 -14.20 17.37
CA LEU A 145 7.31 -12.83 17.71
C LEU A 145 7.93 -12.40 19.05
N GLU A 146 9.23 -12.25 19.10
CA GLU A 146 9.97 -11.85 20.31
C GLU A 146 10.39 -10.38 20.30
N ASN A 147 10.44 -9.78 19.09
CA ASN A 147 10.94 -8.44 18.96
C ASN A 147 9.82 -7.41 19.22
N ARG A 148 9.78 -6.89 20.45
CA ARG A 148 8.91 -5.74 20.74
C ARG A 148 9.29 -4.56 19.86
N LEU A 149 8.30 -3.85 19.37
CA LEU A 149 8.51 -2.69 18.53
C LEU A 149 9.11 -1.53 19.35
N GLU A 150 10.38 -1.23 19.17
CA GLU A 150 11.07 -0.12 19.86
C GLU A 150 10.92 1.22 19.11
N LYS A 151 10.76 1.16 17.79
CA LYS A 151 10.55 2.32 16.90
C LYS A 151 9.26 2.15 16.14
N SER A 152 8.68 3.25 15.66
CA SER A 152 7.46 3.20 14.85
C SER A 152 7.61 2.25 13.67
N PHE A 153 6.68 1.31 13.55
CA PHE A 153 6.56 0.52 12.34
C PHE A 153 5.92 1.39 11.26
N THR A 154 6.50 1.38 10.07
CA THR A 154 5.95 2.10 8.93
C THR A 154 5.82 1.12 7.76
N ALA A 155 4.63 1.02 7.20
CA ALA A 155 4.39 0.37 5.92
C ALA A 155 4.09 1.45 4.87
N THR A 156 4.82 1.44 3.77
CA THR A 156 4.67 2.40 2.69
C THR A 156 3.96 1.75 1.52
N LEU A 157 2.77 2.24 1.19
CA LEU A 157 2.07 1.88 -0.05
C LEU A 157 2.47 2.83 -1.16
N SER A 158 2.59 2.30 -2.37
CA SER A 158 2.89 3.08 -3.57
C SER A 158 1.91 2.77 -4.70
N ASP A 159 1.71 3.74 -5.59
CA ASP A 159 1.02 3.54 -6.86
C ASP A 159 2.01 3.50 -8.04
N ASN A 160 1.51 3.17 -9.22
CA ASN A 160 2.33 3.11 -10.44
C ASN A 160 2.89 4.49 -10.89
N SER A 161 2.46 5.58 -10.24
CA SER A 161 2.93 6.95 -10.52
C SER A 161 3.95 7.44 -9.48
N ALA A 162 4.51 6.53 -8.68
CA ALA A 162 5.46 6.79 -7.61
C ALA A 162 4.91 7.68 -6.47
N ASN A 163 3.58 7.84 -6.35
CA ASN A 163 3.00 8.43 -5.16
C ASN A 163 3.02 7.40 -4.04
N THR A 164 3.32 7.85 -2.84
CA THR A 164 3.42 6.99 -1.66
C THR A 164 2.52 7.46 -0.53
N ARG A 165 2.14 6.52 0.32
CA ARG A 165 1.43 6.77 1.57
C ARG A 165 1.99 5.89 2.66
N ASP A 166 2.44 6.51 3.74
CA ASP A 166 2.94 5.85 4.93
C ASP A 166 1.82 5.57 5.91
N ILE A 167 1.81 4.36 6.44
CA ILE A 167 0.96 3.92 7.53
C ILE A 167 1.88 3.63 8.71
N LYS A 168 1.68 4.34 9.81
CA LYS A 168 2.53 4.26 10.99
C LYS A 168 1.83 3.58 12.14
N VAL A 169 2.57 2.75 12.88
CA VAL A 169 2.13 2.15 14.14
C VAL A 169 3.07 2.60 15.24
N ILE A 170 2.50 3.13 16.31
CA ILE A 170 3.28 3.67 17.44
C ILE A 170 3.75 2.50 18.31
N PRO A 171 5.05 2.44 18.68
CA PRO A 171 5.63 1.29 19.35
C PRO A 171 5.06 1.01 20.74
N GLU A 172 4.78 2.05 21.50
CA GLU A 172 4.36 1.89 22.90
C GLU A 172 2.89 1.48 23.05
N THR A 173 2.05 1.90 22.13
CA THR A 173 0.60 1.75 22.23
C THR A 173 -0.01 0.91 21.12
N GLY A 174 0.74 0.61 20.05
CA GLY A 174 0.18 -0.03 18.84
C GLY A 174 -0.87 0.84 18.13
N ALA A 175 -0.98 2.12 18.47
CA ALA A 175 -1.95 3.01 17.84
C ALA A 175 -1.53 3.32 16.40
N VAL A 176 -2.52 3.42 15.53
CA VAL A 176 -2.39 3.90 14.16
C VAL A 176 -3.03 5.29 14.15
N PRO A 177 -2.24 6.36 14.03
CA PRO A 177 -2.73 7.74 14.09
C PRO A 177 -3.60 8.13 12.90
#